data_bd1f421e6275033627d55ce63b80a24b
#
_entry.id   bd1f421e6275033627d55ce63b80a24b
#
_cell.length_a   1.000
_cell.length_b   1.000
_cell.length_c   1.000
_cell.angle_alpha   90.00
_cell.angle_beta   90.00
_cell.angle_gamma   90.00
#
_symmetry.space_group_name_H-M   'P 1'
#
loop_
_entity.id
_entity.type
_entity.pdbx_description
1 polymer ?
#
loop_
_entity_poly.entity_id
_entity_poly.type
_entity_poly.pdbx_seq_one_letter_code
_entity_poly.pdbx_strand_id
1 'polypeptide(L)'
;MAGLLNFEIIMNNEFKSENIRNVAVIAHVDHGKTTLVDFMLKQSHTFRENEAEMQQTTILDSNPLERERGITILAKNTAIYYKGYKINIIDTPGHADFSGEVERTLNMADGALLIIDAQEGPMPQTKFVLNKAIALGLKIIVVINKIDKKLADINKALEATNDLFLELATHHDQLDFPVFYAVGREGKASEKLEDVEKSTTLEPILEEIINFIPAPATEEGAFQMLVSALDYDLHKGKHAIGKIKRGFIKKGQSLVLINVEGKKIPGKAESIRVSHGLKKIEVDEAFDGDIIDITGFPTLSIGDTIADVSSPEALARIQIEEPTIKIAISANSSPFAGKEGKFTNSRQILERLEKELETNISLKLEKIGEKMIVSGRGELHLSILIETIRREGYEFQVEKPQVITKQIDGVTMEPVETAMIDIPDEFVGVITSEMGMRKGEMMDMHSEGNGNTRLVYKIPSKNLFGIRNDLLTKTKGTAIVNIEFFDYEQITPAIAQLRNGVLIASEGGSALKYGLNNAQGRGITFVEPGTLVYEGMIVGENSRQDDIEINVTKEKKQTNMRASTSDVTLGALTPATIMSLEECIDFLEEDELLEVTPKNLRLRKKYLSHIERVRHARG
;
A
#
# COMPACT_ATOMS: atom_id res chain seq x y z
N MET A 1 -30.18 -7.18 32.47
CA MET A 1 -29.08 -7.13 33.47
C MET A 1 -27.72 -7.49 32.90
N ALA A 2 -27.56 -8.52 32.09
CA ALA A 2 -26.27 -8.86 31.45
C ALA A 2 -25.68 -7.74 30.56
N GLY A 3 -26.53 -7.03 29.84
CA GLY A 3 -26.06 -5.94 28.96
C GLY A 3 -25.61 -4.66 29.70
N LEU A 4 -26.11 -4.40 30.90
CA LEU A 4 -25.65 -3.27 31.72
C LEU A 4 -24.33 -3.58 32.44
N LEU A 5 -24.13 -4.82 32.88
CA LEU A 5 -22.86 -5.27 33.50
C LEU A 5 -21.71 -5.26 32.47
N ASN A 6 -21.97 -5.73 31.24
CA ASN A 6 -20.98 -5.64 30.15
C ASN A 6 -20.60 -4.20 29.79
N PHE A 7 -21.56 -3.26 29.85
CA PHE A 7 -21.29 -1.87 29.53
C PHE A 7 -20.42 -1.19 30.62
N GLU A 8 -20.62 -1.50 31.91
CA GLU A 8 -19.77 -0.98 33.00
C GLU A 8 -18.34 -1.54 32.92
N ILE A 9 -18.17 -2.85 32.65
CA ILE A 9 -16.84 -3.47 32.45
C ILE A 9 -16.11 -2.86 31.26
N ILE A 10 -16.81 -2.59 30.16
CA ILE A 10 -16.26 -1.97 28.96
C ILE A 10 -15.83 -0.52 29.24
N MET A 11 -16.67 0.27 29.95
CA MET A 11 -16.38 1.67 30.25
C MET A 11 -15.25 1.84 31.27
N ASN A 12 -15.07 0.89 32.17
CA ASN A 12 -13.97 0.90 33.15
C ASN A 12 -12.70 0.20 32.60
N ASN A 13 -12.77 -0.42 31.42
CA ASN A 13 -11.68 -1.21 30.85
C ASN A 13 -11.04 -2.22 31.83
N GLU A 14 -11.87 -2.91 32.60
CA GLU A 14 -11.44 -3.89 33.60
C GLU A 14 -11.10 -5.28 33.03
N PHE A 15 -10.67 -5.33 31.73
CA PHE A 15 -10.23 -6.56 31.13
C PHE A 15 -8.81 -6.92 31.60
N LYS A 16 -8.69 -8.06 32.26
CA LYS A 16 -7.39 -8.64 32.59
C LYS A 16 -6.77 -9.24 31.33
N SER A 17 -5.44 -9.31 31.29
CA SER A 17 -4.69 -9.86 30.15
C SER A 17 -5.19 -11.26 29.71
N GLU A 18 -5.61 -12.11 30.65
CA GLU A 18 -6.16 -13.44 30.37
C GLU A 18 -7.41 -13.42 29.45
N ASN A 19 -8.19 -12.31 29.48
CA ASN A 19 -9.39 -12.10 28.69
C ASN A 19 -9.17 -11.19 27.46
N ILE A 20 -7.92 -10.93 27.09
CA ILE A 20 -7.56 -10.17 25.90
C ILE A 20 -7.02 -11.12 24.83
N ARG A 21 -7.34 -10.85 23.57
CA ARG A 21 -6.74 -11.50 22.39
C ARG A 21 -6.36 -10.44 21.38
N ASN A 22 -5.11 -10.42 20.96
CA ASN A 22 -4.60 -9.50 19.92
C ASN A 22 -4.38 -10.31 18.63
N VAL A 23 -5.20 -10.04 17.63
CA VAL A 23 -5.28 -10.83 16.40
C VAL A 23 -4.98 -9.96 15.19
N ALA A 24 -3.90 -10.26 14.47
CA ALA A 24 -3.63 -9.66 13.17
C ALA A 24 -4.46 -10.35 12.08
N VAL A 25 -4.99 -9.59 11.13
CA VAL A 25 -5.70 -10.18 9.99
C VAL A 25 -4.82 -10.11 8.75
N ILE A 26 -4.43 -11.27 8.25
CA ILE A 26 -3.54 -11.46 7.11
C ILE A 26 -4.38 -11.94 5.92
N ALA A 27 -4.31 -11.25 4.79
CA ALA A 27 -4.97 -11.66 3.57
C ALA A 27 -4.31 -11.02 2.36
N HIS A 28 -4.40 -11.67 1.20
CA HIS A 28 -4.13 -11.00 -0.06
C HIS A 28 -5.22 -9.97 -0.38
N VAL A 29 -4.92 -9.05 -1.28
CA VAL A 29 -5.90 -8.09 -1.84
C VAL A 29 -7.09 -8.89 -2.38
N ASP A 30 -8.30 -8.39 -2.14
CA ASP A 30 -9.56 -9.03 -2.56
C ASP A 30 -9.89 -10.42 -1.99
N HIS A 31 -9.10 -11.01 -1.09
CA HIS A 31 -9.46 -12.28 -0.41
C HIS A 31 -10.63 -12.14 0.57
N GLY A 32 -11.13 -10.93 0.80
CA GLY A 32 -12.32 -10.65 1.60
C GLY A 32 -12.04 -10.33 3.07
N LYS A 33 -10.83 -9.84 3.38
CA LYS A 33 -10.41 -9.40 4.71
C LYS A 33 -11.40 -8.43 5.34
N THR A 34 -11.61 -7.27 4.71
CA THR A 34 -12.51 -6.21 5.20
C THR A 34 -13.92 -6.72 5.39
N THR A 35 -14.44 -7.49 4.43
CA THR A 35 -15.79 -8.05 4.51
C THR A 35 -15.97 -9.01 5.69
N LEU A 36 -15.01 -9.90 5.93
CA LEU A 36 -15.06 -10.84 7.04
C LEU A 36 -15.02 -10.12 8.38
N VAL A 37 -14.11 -9.18 8.56
CA VAL A 37 -13.99 -8.40 9.80
C VAL A 37 -15.21 -7.52 10.05
N ASP A 38 -15.79 -6.92 9.01
CA ASP A 38 -17.04 -6.16 9.11
C ASP A 38 -18.20 -7.02 9.63
N PHE A 39 -18.33 -8.25 9.14
CA PHE A 39 -19.34 -9.16 9.63
C PHE A 39 -19.06 -9.64 11.07
N MET A 40 -17.79 -9.88 11.43
CA MET A 40 -17.42 -10.18 12.82
C MET A 40 -17.82 -9.04 13.76
N LEU A 41 -17.56 -7.78 13.39
CA LEU A 41 -17.97 -6.60 14.13
C LEU A 41 -19.51 -6.48 14.27
N LYS A 42 -20.24 -6.76 13.20
CA LYS A 42 -21.72 -6.70 13.20
C LYS A 42 -22.33 -7.80 14.07
N GLN A 43 -21.84 -9.03 13.96
CA GLN A 43 -22.39 -10.19 14.66
C GLN A 43 -21.99 -10.27 16.12
N SER A 44 -20.89 -9.66 16.53
CA SER A 44 -20.47 -9.58 17.93
C SER A 44 -21.31 -8.63 18.80
N HIS A 45 -22.32 -7.96 18.19
CA HIS A 45 -23.11 -6.93 18.88
C HIS A 45 -22.29 -5.80 19.51
N THR A 46 -21.10 -5.55 18.98
CA THR A 46 -20.24 -4.43 19.41
C THR A 46 -20.88 -3.08 19.11
N PHE A 47 -21.71 -3.01 18.06
CA PHE A 47 -22.51 -1.84 17.70
C PHE A 47 -23.97 -1.99 18.13
N ARG A 48 -24.62 -0.88 18.43
CA ARG A 48 -26.06 -0.86 18.63
C ARG A 48 -26.79 -0.96 17.29
N GLU A 49 -27.92 -1.64 17.23
CA GLU A 49 -28.69 -1.85 15.99
C GLU A 49 -29.05 -0.56 15.22
N ASN A 50 -29.13 0.57 15.90
CA ASN A 50 -29.48 1.87 15.34
C ASN A 50 -28.25 2.74 14.95
N GLU A 51 -27.02 2.24 15.09
CA GLU A 51 -25.83 3.00 14.71
C GLU A 51 -25.67 3.02 13.19
N ALA A 52 -25.24 4.16 12.64
CA ALA A 52 -25.09 4.35 11.18
C ALA A 52 -24.08 3.37 10.56
N GLU A 53 -23.11 2.93 11.33
CA GLU A 53 -22.09 1.95 10.98
C GLU A 53 -22.68 0.61 10.58
N MET A 54 -23.80 0.18 11.20
CA MET A 54 -24.50 -1.08 10.86
C MET A 54 -25.04 -1.10 9.43
N GLN A 55 -25.28 0.08 8.84
CA GLN A 55 -25.82 0.21 7.47
C GLN A 55 -24.73 0.34 6.40
N GLN A 56 -23.46 0.52 6.78
CA GLN A 56 -22.35 0.63 5.83
C GLN A 56 -21.89 -0.75 5.34
N THR A 57 -21.47 -0.81 4.08
CA THR A 57 -20.98 -2.04 3.44
C THR A 57 -19.49 -2.30 3.70
N THR A 58 -18.71 -1.25 4.00
CA THR A 58 -17.29 -1.33 4.33
C THR A 58 -17.01 -0.38 5.48
N ILE A 59 -17.00 -0.94 6.69
CA ILE A 59 -16.86 -0.15 7.93
C ILE A 59 -15.37 0.21 8.16
N LEU A 60 -14.46 -0.71 7.85
CA LEU A 60 -13.02 -0.54 8.09
C LEU A 60 -12.33 0.40 7.10
N ASP A 61 -12.75 0.41 5.82
CA ASP A 61 -12.11 1.23 4.80
C ASP A 61 -12.57 2.69 4.88
N SER A 62 -12.00 3.45 5.80
CA SER A 62 -12.34 4.87 6.01
C SER A 62 -11.63 5.82 5.03
N ASN A 63 -10.48 5.40 4.47
CA ASN A 63 -9.69 6.22 3.56
C ASN A 63 -10.24 6.12 2.12
N PRO A 64 -10.52 7.26 1.44
CA PRO A 64 -10.97 7.24 0.04
C PRO A 64 -10.02 6.49 -0.92
N LEU A 65 -8.69 6.59 -0.72
CA LEU A 65 -7.69 5.89 -1.54
C LEU A 65 -7.74 4.38 -1.34
N GLU A 66 -7.96 3.90 -0.11
CA GLU A 66 -8.12 2.48 0.17
C GLU A 66 -9.35 1.90 -0.55
N ARG A 67 -10.48 2.64 -0.52
CA ARG A 67 -11.72 2.23 -1.21
C ARG A 67 -11.57 2.21 -2.73
N GLU A 68 -10.91 3.21 -3.31
CA GLU A 68 -10.70 3.30 -4.76
C GLU A 68 -9.78 2.18 -5.27
N ARG A 69 -8.79 1.80 -4.47
CA ARG A 69 -7.77 0.82 -4.86
C ARG A 69 -8.06 -0.60 -4.37
N GLY A 70 -9.04 -0.77 -3.47
CA GLY A 70 -9.34 -2.06 -2.85
C GLY A 70 -8.23 -2.61 -1.94
N ILE A 71 -7.30 -1.77 -1.47
CA ILE A 71 -6.16 -2.20 -0.65
C ILE A 71 -6.16 -1.48 0.70
N THR A 72 -5.73 -2.17 1.75
CA THR A 72 -5.40 -1.53 3.03
C THR A 72 -4.03 -0.88 2.94
N ILE A 73 -3.95 0.41 3.22
CA ILE A 73 -2.72 1.21 3.17
C ILE A 73 -2.17 1.38 4.58
N LEU A 74 -3.03 1.80 5.52
CA LEU A 74 -2.68 2.03 6.92
C LEU A 74 -3.31 0.97 7.80
N ALA A 75 -2.51 0.45 8.71
CA ALA A 75 -2.99 -0.47 9.73
C ALA A 75 -4.00 0.22 10.65
N LYS A 76 -5.07 -0.50 10.97
CA LYS A 76 -6.12 -0.03 11.88
C LYS A 76 -6.30 -1.02 13.01
N ASN A 77 -6.57 -0.50 14.20
CA ASN A 77 -6.90 -1.30 15.36
C ASN A 77 -8.36 -1.08 15.74
N THR A 78 -9.10 -2.15 15.82
CA THR A 78 -10.49 -2.17 16.29
C THR A 78 -10.65 -3.24 17.38
N ALA A 79 -11.71 -3.20 18.17
CA ALA A 79 -11.94 -4.19 19.21
C ALA A 79 -13.35 -4.76 19.15
N ILE A 80 -13.44 -6.07 19.27
CA ILE A 80 -14.66 -6.85 19.37
C ILE A 80 -14.82 -7.33 20.83
N TYR A 81 -16.03 -7.24 21.36
CA TYR A 81 -16.34 -7.77 22.68
C TYR A 81 -17.25 -9.00 22.51
N TYR A 82 -16.75 -10.17 22.92
CA TYR A 82 -17.44 -11.42 22.74
C TYR A 82 -17.25 -12.34 23.94
N LYS A 83 -18.36 -12.80 24.55
CA LYS A 83 -18.39 -13.73 25.69
C LYS A 83 -17.45 -13.36 26.87
N GLY A 84 -17.32 -12.06 27.17
CA GLY A 84 -16.46 -11.55 28.25
C GLY A 84 -14.99 -11.39 27.86
N TYR A 85 -14.64 -11.61 26.60
CA TYR A 85 -13.31 -11.33 26.04
C TYR A 85 -13.29 -10.04 25.24
N LYS A 86 -12.16 -9.37 25.26
CA LYS A 86 -11.81 -8.28 24.35
C LYS A 86 -10.87 -8.81 23.28
N ILE A 87 -11.33 -8.80 22.04
CA ILE A 87 -10.56 -9.23 20.88
C ILE A 87 -10.14 -7.98 20.10
N ASN A 88 -8.88 -7.58 20.22
CA ASN A 88 -8.31 -6.53 19.39
C ASN A 88 -8.00 -7.09 18.01
N ILE A 89 -8.63 -6.54 17.00
CA ILE A 89 -8.40 -6.89 15.59
C ILE A 89 -7.47 -5.84 14.99
N ILE A 90 -6.31 -6.28 14.52
CA ILE A 90 -5.29 -5.46 13.90
C ILE A 90 -5.34 -5.70 12.41
N ASP A 91 -5.90 -4.73 11.66
CA ASP A 91 -5.98 -4.80 10.22
C ASP A 91 -4.60 -4.51 9.62
N THR A 92 -4.01 -5.48 8.90
CA THR A 92 -2.67 -5.36 8.33
C THR A 92 -2.73 -5.13 6.83
N PRO A 93 -1.90 -4.23 6.26
CA PRO A 93 -1.72 -4.14 4.81
C PRO A 93 -1.28 -5.48 4.22
N GLY A 94 -1.79 -5.82 3.03
CA GLY A 94 -1.41 -7.05 2.34
C GLY A 94 -0.23 -6.88 1.38
N HIS A 95 0.13 -5.65 0.99
CA HIS A 95 1.11 -5.39 -0.04
C HIS A 95 2.53 -5.25 0.52
N ALA A 96 3.54 -5.85 -0.17
CA ALA A 96 4.95 -5.82 0.25
C ALA A 96 5.53 -4.40 0.38
N ASP A 97 5.04 -3.43 -0.40
CA ASP A 97 5.45 -2.03 -0.32
C ASP A 97 5.15 -1.39 1.05
N PHE A 98 4.24 -1.98 1.83
CA PHE A 98 3.89 -1.57 3.19
C PHE A 98 4.47 -2.49 4.27
N SER A 99 5.57 -3.19 3.97
CA SER A 99 6.22 -4.12 4.90
C SER A 99 6.51 -3.52 6.28
N GLY A 100 6.89 -2.26 6.36
CA GLY A 100 7.10 -1.57 7.63
C GLY A 100 5.84 -1.44 8.48
N GLU A 101 4.67 -1.24 7.87
CA GLU A 101 3.37 -1.27 8.56
C GLU A 101 3.06 -2.69 9.06
N VAL A 102 3.29 -3.70 8.22
CA VAL A 102 3.09 -5.11 8.56
C VAL A 102 3.93 -5.51 9.77
N GLU A 103 5.24 -5.21 9.77
CA GLU A 103 6.14 -5.55 10.87
C GLU A 103 5.73 -4.90 12.20
N ARG A 104 5.31 -3.64 12.16
CA ARG A 104 4.86 -2.91 13.34
C ARG A 104 3.59 -3.48 13.94
N THR A 105 2.63 -3.82 13.08
CA THR A 105 1.32 -4.31 13.50
C THR A 105 1.37 -5.75 13.99
N LEU A 106 2.13 -6.62 13.34
CA LEU A 106 2.35 -7.99 13.79
C LEU A 106 3.01 -8.06 15.18
N ASN A 107 3.87 -7.10 15.53
CA ASN A 107 4.48 -7.03 16.87
C ASN A 107 3.48 -6.73 18.00
N MET A 108 2.29 -6.21 17.69
CA MET A 108 1.22 -6.03 18.67
C MET A 108 0.32 -7.26 18.80
N ALA A 109 0.37 -8.18 17.86
CA ALA A 109 -0.46 -9.38 17.84
C ALA A 109 0.09 -10.52 18.71
N ASP A 110 -0.77 -11.44 19.10
CA ASP A 110 -0.45 -12.71 19.79
C ASP A 110 -0.87 -13.91 18.92
N GLY A 111 -1.66 -13.66 17.88
CA GLY A 111 -2.01 -14.63 16.84
C GLY A 111 -2.46 -13.92 15.56
N ALA A 112 -2.72 -14.70 14.51
CA ALA A 112 -3.18 -14.16 13.25
C ALA A 112 -4.31 -14.99 12.64
N LEU A 113 -5.21 -14.31 11.93
CA LEU A 113 -6.25 -14.89 11.10
C LEU A 113 -5.79 -14.80 9.64
N LEU A 114 -5.46 -15.91 9.03
CA LEU A 114 -5.03 -16.00 7.64
C LEU A 114 -6.22 -16.30 6.73
N ILE A 115 -6.60 -15.35 5.88
CA ILE A 115 -7.74 -15.47 4.98
C ILE A 115 -7.26 -15.77 3.57
N ILE A 116 -7.73 -16.89 3.01
CA ILE A 116 -7.35 -17.40 1.68
C ILE A 116 -8.61 -17.50 0.83
N ASP A 117 -8.57 -16.97 -0.40
CA ASP A 117 -9.63 -17.17 -1.39
C ASP A 117 -9.59 -18.62 -1.91
N ALA A 118 -10.72 -19.32 -1.87
CA ALA A 118 -10.84 -20.72 -2.31
C ALA A 118 -10.56 -20.92 -3.81
N GLN A 119 -10.64 -19.87 -4.62
CA GLN A 119 -10.35 -19.93 -6.06
C GLN A 119 -8.86 -19.68 -6.35
N GLU A 120 -8.24 -18.74 -5.65
CA GLU A 120 -6.88 -18.25 -5.94
C GLU A 120 -5.81 -18.99 -5.13
N GLY A 121 -6.18 -19.48 -3.93
CA GLY A 121 -5.22 -20.07 -3.00
C GLY A 121 -4.29 -19.02 -2.34
N PRO A 122 -3.23 -19.47 -1.68
CA PRO A 122 -2.25 -18.56 -1.07
C PRO A 122 -1.43 -17.85 -2.15
N MET A 123 -1.41 -16.53 -2.10
CA MET A 123 -0.70 -15.67 -3.04
C MET A 123 0.67 -15.23 -2.46
N PRO A 124 1.62 -14.78 -3.30
CA PRO A 124 2.97 -14.41 -2.83
C PRO A 124 3.01 -13.40 -1.70
N GLN A 125 2.16 -12.38 -1.74
CA GLN A 125 2.06 -11.40 -0.65
C GLN A 125 1.62 -12.04 0.67
N THR A 126 0.76 -13.06 0.60
CA THR A 126 0.37 -13.88 1.77
C THR A 126 1.58 -14.59 2.35
N LYS A 127 2.46 -15.15 1.51
CA LYS A 127 3.70 -15.80 1.92
C LYS A 127 4.60 -14.86 2.72
N PHE A 128 4.80 -13.62 2.23
CA PHE A 128 5.61 -12.62 2.91
C PHE A 128 5.10 -12.32 4.33
N VAL A 129 3.81 -11.98 4.46
CA VAL A 129 3.22 -11.62 5.76
C VAL A 129 3.17 -12.84 6.70
N LEU A 130 2.84 -14.02 6.17
CA LEU A 130 2.83 -15.27 6.93
C LEU A 130 4.22 -15.64 7.46
N ASN A 131 5.26 -15.50 6.65
CA ASN A 131 6.64 -15.74 7.09
C ASN A 131 7.01 -14.84 8.28
N LYS A 132 6.67 -13.55 8.23
CA LYS A 132 6.89 -12.63 9.35
C LYS A 132 6.09 -13.04 10.60
N ALA A 133 4.82 -13.44 10.43
CA ALA A 133 3.97 -13.90 11.52
C ALA A 133 4.51 -15.17 12.19
N ILE A 134 4.97 -16.14 11.40
CA ILE A 134 5.60 -17.39 11.87
C ILE A 134 6.92 -17.08 12.60
N ALA A 135 7.76 -16.19 12.07
CA ALA A 135 9.01 -15.78 12.69
C ALA A 135 8.81 -15.09 14.06
N LEU A 136 7.69 -14.40 14.26
CA LEU A 136 7.27 -13.82 15.53
C LEU A 136 6.63 -14.83 16.49
N GLY A 137 6.43 -16.07 16.07
CA GLY A 137 5.82 -17.13 16.87
C GLY A 137 4.30 -16.98 17.06
N LEU A 138 3.62 -16.25 16.18
CA LEU A 138 2.18 -16.07 16.25
C LEU A 138 1.44 -17.39 15.96
N LYS A 139 0.37 -17.67 16.71
CA LYS A 139 -0.55 -18.77 16.40
C LYS A 139 -1.47 -18.38 15.24
N ILE A 140 -1.58 -19.23 14.23
CA ILE A 140 -2.29 -18.93 12.99
C ILE A 140 -3.59 -19.73 12.90
N ILE A 141 -4.72 -19.06 12.64
CA ILE A 141 -5.99 -19.67 12.27
C ILE A 141 -6.20 -19.42 10.77
N VAL A 142 -6.48 -20.45 10.00
CA VAL A 142 -6.70 -20.36 8.56
C VAL A 142 -8.20 -20.29 8.26
N VAL A 143 -8.59 -19.36 7.38
CA VAL A 143 -9.97 -19.24 6.87
C VAL A 143 -9.95 -19.33 5.34
N ILE A 144 -10.46 -20.42 4.79
CA ILE A 144 -10.70 -20.58 3.36
C ILE A 144 -12.02 -19.89 3.04
N ASN A 145 -11.93 -18.71 2.44
CA ASN A 145 -13.07 -17.82 2.16
C ASN A 145 -13.56 -17.94 0.72
N LYS A 146 -14.76 -17.41 0.46
CA LYS A 146 -15.41 -17.38 -0.86
C LYS A 146 -15.62 -18.78 -1.47
N ILE A 147 -15.91 -19.77 -0.65
CA ILE A 147 -16.19 -21.15 -1.08
C ILE A 147 -17.43 -21.25 -1.97
N ASP A 148 -18.26 -20.23 -2.01
CA ASP A 148 -19.47 -20.08 -2.85
C ASP A 148 -19.18 -19.70 -4.31
N LYS A 149 -17.94 -19.34 -4.66
CA LYS A 149 -17.56 -19.03 -6.04
C LYS A 149 -17.64 -20.27 -6.93
N LYS A 150 -18.10 -20.10 -8.18
CA LYS A 150 -18.24 -21.21 -9.16
C LYS A 150 -16.93 -21.92 -9.50
N LEU A 151 -15.81 -21.22 -9.40
CA LEU A 151 -14.47 -21.71 -9.72
C LEU A 151 -13.64 -22.00 -8.45
N ALA A 152 -14.29 -22.02 -7.28
CA ALA A 152 -13.60 -22.36 -6.03
C ALA A 152 -13.14 -23.82 -6.05
N ASP A 153 -11.86 -24.03 -5.76
CA ASP A 153 -11.27 -25.36 -5.53
C ASP A 153 -10.68 -25.40 -4.12
N ILE A 154 -11.56 -25.78 -3.19
CA ILE A 154 -11.27 -25.76 -1.75
C ILE A 154 -10.13 -26.71 -1.41
N ASN A 155 -10.09 -27.90 -2.04
CA ASN A 155 -9.04 -28.88 -1.78
C ASN A 155 -7.67 -28.38 -2.26
N LYS A 156 -7.62 -27.83 -3.48
CA LYS A 156 -6.40 -27.25 -4.03
C LYS A 156 -5.91 -26.07 -3.17
N ALA A 157 -6.80 -25.18 -2.74
CA ALA A 157 -6.44 -24.06 -1.87
C ALA A 157 -5.90 -24.52 -0.52
N LEU A 158 -6.49 -25.57 0.06
CA LEU A 158 -6.02 -26.14 1.33
C LEU A 158 -4.67 -26.83 1.17
N GLU A 159 -4.47 -27.65 0.12
CA GLU A 159 -3.19 -28.30 -0.18
C GLU A 159 -2.09 -27.26 -0.38
N ALA A 160 -2.30 -26.24 -1.20
CA ALA A 160 -1.33 -25.16 -1.41
C ALA A 160 -1.04 -24.37 -0.12
N THR A 161 -2.02 -24.25 0.78
CA THR A 161 -1.82 -23.63 2.09
C THR A 161 -0.94 -24.51 2.98
N ASN A 162 -1.19 -25.82 3.02
CA ASN A 162 -0.35 -26.78 3.76
C ASN A 162 1.09 -26.78 3.23
N ASP A 163 1.29 -26.76 1.92
CA ASP A 163 2.61 -26.70 1.30
C ASP A 163 3.35 -25.42 1.69
N LEU A 164 2.63 -24.28 1.71
CA LEU A 164 3.18 -23.02 2.16
C LEU A 164 3.63 -23.07 3.63
N PHE A 165 2.83 -23.67 4.51
CA PHE A 165 3.23 -23.84 5.91
C PHE A 165 4.42 -24.78 6.05
N LEU A 166 4.49 -25.87 5.29
CA LEU A 166 5.64 -26.79 5.26
C LEU A 166 6.92 -26.09 4.79
N GLU A 167 6.82 -25.16 3.86
CA GLU A 167 7.97 -24.37 3.41
C GLU A 167 8.46 -23.36 4.46
N LEU A 168 7.54 -22.72 5.20
CA LEU A 168 7.85 -21.60 6.09
C LEU A 168 8.08 -22.00 7.55
N ALA A 169 7.51 -23.13 7.99
CA ALA A 169 7.58 -23.55 9.39
C ALA A 169 9.01 -23.92 9.79
N THR A 170 9.44 -23.39 10.93
CA THR A 170 10.73 -23.71 11.56
C THR A 170 10.58 -24.72 12.69
N HIS A 171 9.37 -24.89 13.22
CA HIS A 171 9.02 -25.79 14.31
C HIS A 171 7.75 -26.56 13.98
N HIS A 172 7.66 -27.79 14.47
CA HIS A 172 6.55 -28.71 14.18
C HIS A 172 5.18 -28.18 14.64
N ASP A 173 5.13 -27.47 15.77
CA ASP A 173 3.91 -26.90 16.34
C ASP A 173 3.31 -25.75 15.50
N GLN A 174 4.03 -25.24 14.50
CA GLN A 174 3.56 -24.25 13.54
C GLN A 174 2.77 -24.88 12.38
N LEU A 175 2.82 -26.22 12.24
CA LEU A 175 2.05 -26.98 11.26
C LEU A 175 0.68 -27.42 11.79
N ASP A 176 0.40 -27.21 13.08
CA ASP A 176 -0.88 -27.51 13.70
C ASP A 176 -1.69 -26.22 13.80
N PHE A 177 -2.58 -26.00 12.82
CA PHE A 177 -3.42 -24.82 12.73
C PHE A 177 -4.89 -25.19 12.42
N PRO A 178 -5.86 -24.55 13.10
CA PRO A 178 -7.27 -24.75 12.81
C PRO A 178 -7.64 -24.17 11.45
N VAL A 179 -8.54 -24.85 10.72
CA VAL A 179 -9.03 -24.43 9.41
C VAL A 179 -10.55 -24.23 9.46
N PHE A 180 -11.00 -23.06 9.00
CA PHE A 180 -12.41 -22.72 8.84
C PHE A 180 -12.75 -22.47 7.37
N TYR A 181 -13.97 -22.80 6.99
CA TYR A 181 -14.53 -22.52 5.68
C TYR A 181 -15.56 -21.42 5.81
N ALA A 182 -15.51 -20.40 4.94
CA ALA A 182 -16.36 -19.23 5.08
C ALA A 182 -16.93 -18.71 3.76
N VAL A 183 -18.13 -18.13 3.87
CA VAL A 183 -18.75 -17.24 2.89
C VAL A 183 -18.83 -15.86 3.54
N GLY A 184 -17.70 -15.13 3.50
CA GLY A 184 -17.55 -13.87 4.23
C GLY A 184 -18.61 -12.83 3.89
N ARG A 185 -19.06 -12.74 2.62
CA ARG A 185 -20.13 -11.83 2.18
C ARG A 185 -21.51 -12.14 2.78
N GLU A 186 -21.71 -13.36 3.28
CA GLU A 186 -22.95 -13.79 3.94
C GLU A 186 -22.79 -13.89 5.47
N GLY A 187 -21.57 -13.67 5.98
CA GLY A 187 -21.26 -13.75 7.40
C GLY A 187 -21.40 -15.15 7.97
N LYS A 188 -21.04 -16.20 7.21
CA LYS A 188 -21.16 -17.61 7.57
C LYS A 188 -19.80 -18.27 7.61
N ALA A 189 -19.55 -19.09 8.64
CA ALA A 189 -18.38 -19.94 8.71
C ALA A 189 -18.66 -21.23 9.49
N SER A 190 -17.85 -22.27 9.23
CA SER A 190 -17.83 -23.51 9.97
C SER A 190 -16.47 -24.18 9.87
N GLU A 191 -16.11 -24.99 10.86
CA GLU A 191 -14.93 -25.87 10.83
C GLU A 191 -15.09 -27.00 9.80
N LYS A 192 -16.32 -27.43 9.53
CA LYS A 192 -16.62 -28.46 8.53
C LYS A 192 -17.28 -27.85 7.31
N LEU A 193 -16.76 -28.19 6.13
CA LEU A 193 -17.27 -27.70 4.84
C LEU A 193 -18.79 -27.98 4.66
N GLU A 194 -19.24 -29.18 5.04
CA GLU A 194 -20.64 -29.62 4.91
C GLU A 194 -21.65 -28.81 5.76
N ASP A 195 -21.14 -28.13 6.79
CA ASP A 195 -21.98 -27.39 7.74
C ASP A 195 -22.01 -25.88 7.47
N VAL A 196 -21.23 -25.37 6.52
CA VAL A 196 -21.19 -23.93 6.20
C VAL A 196 -22.54 -23.40 5.71
N GLU A 197 -23.25 -24.18 4.88
CA GLU A 197 -24.59 -23.78 4.40
C GLU A 197 -25.62 -23.71 5.52
N LYS A 198 -25.44 -24.49 6.59
CA LYS A 198 -26.33 -24.52 7.76
C LYS A 198 -25.93 -23.41 8.77
N SER A 199 -24.70 -22.91 8.70
CA SER A 199 -24.24 -21.83 9.55
C SER A 199 -24.91 -20.52 9.17
N THR A 200 -25.14 -19.68 10.15
CA THR A 200 -25.72 -18.33 9.97
C THR A 200 -24.82 -17.25 10.56
N THR A 201 -23.67 -17.64 11.14
CA THR A 201 -22.80 -16.73 11.88
C THR A 201 -21.31 -17.03 11.66
N LEU A 202 -20.45 -16.07 12.06
CA LEU A 202 -19.00 -16.22 12.16
C LEU A 202 -18.56 -16.58 13.59
N GLU A 203 -19.50 -16.85 14.50
CA GLU A 203 -19.19 -17.20 15.89
C GLU A 203 -18.17 -18.33 16.03
N PRO A 204 -18.16 -19.40 15.18
CA PRO A 204 -17.15 -20.44 15.30
C PRO A 204 -15.72 -19.92 15.20
N ILE A 205 -15.48 -18.90 14.35
CA ILE A 205 -14.16 -18.26 14.24
C ILE A 205 -13.84 -17.45 15.50
N LEU A 206 -14.82 -16.71 16.06
CA LEU A 206 -14.63 -15.95 17.29
C LEU A 206 -14.34 -16.85 18.49
N GLU A 207 -14.99 -18.00 18.56
CA GLU A 207 -14.74 -19.02 19.60
C GLU A 207 -13.33 -19.60 19.49
N GLU A 208 -12.90 -19.93 18.27
CA GLU A 208 -11.56 -20.45 18.05
C GLU A 208 -10.47 -19.40 18.35
N ILE A 209 -10.69 -18.14 18.04
CA ILE A 209 -9.79 -17.04 18.46
C ILE A 209 -9.60 -17.05 19.98
N ILE A 210 -10.66 -17.22 20.75
CA ILE A 210 -10.57 -17.26 22.21
C ILE A 210 -9.82 -18.51 22.70
N ASN A 211 -10.08 -19.67 22.09
CA ASN A 211 -9.56 -20.96 22.54
C ASN A 211 -8.12 -21.22 22.09
N PHE A 212 -7.77 -20.88 20.85
CA PHE A 212 -6.50 -21.25 20.23
C PHE A 212 -5.43 -20.14 20.34
N ILE A 213 -5.83 -18.85 20.21
CA ILE A 213 -4.86 -17.77 20.35
C ILE A 213 -4.59 -17.52 21.84
N PRO A 214 -3.29 -17.53 22.26
CA PRO A 214 -2.95 -17.32 23.66
C PRO A 214 -3.32 -15.91 24.15
N ALA A 215 -3.49 -15.77 25.45
CA ALA A 215 -3.52 -14.46 26.07
C ALA A 215 -2.17 -13.76 25.86
N PRO A 216 -2.12 -12.43 25.82
CA PRO A 216 -0.88 -11.68 25.70
C PRO A 216 0.15 -12.12 26.75
N ALA A 217 1.37 -12.39 26.33
CA ALA A 217 2.47 -12.65 27.25
C ALA A 217 2.81 -11.35 27.98
N THR A 218 2.59 -11.35 29.29
CA THR A 218 2.84 -10.20 30.16
C THR A 218 4.01 -10.47 31.09
N GLU A 219 4.72 -9.42 31.46
CA GLU A 219 5.83 -9.46 32.41
C GLU A 219 5.45 -8.68 33.68
N GLU A 220 5.84 -9.15 34.85
CA GLU A 220 5.66 -8.39 36.07
C GLU A 220 6.59 -7.17 36.11
N GLY A 221 6.07 -6.02 36.53
CA GLY A 221 6.86 -4.80 36.68
C GLY A 221 6.09 -3.52 36.48
N ALA A 222 6.83 -2.42 36.49
CA ALA A 222 6.28 -1.10 36.22
C ALA A 222 5.92 -0.95 34.74
N PHE A 223 4.99 -0.03 34.44
CA PHE A 223 4.48 0.20 33.07
C PHE A 223 5.58 0.34 32.02
N GLN A 224 5.38 -0.35 30.89
CA GLN A 224 6.24 -0.26 29.73
C GLN A 224 5.45 -0.58 28.45
N MET A 225 5.64 0.27 27.42
CA MET A 225 4.98 0.15 26.11
C MET A 225 5.93 0.58 25.01
N LEU A 226 5.97 -0.17 23.90
CA LEU A 226 6.63 0.25 22.67
C LEU A 226 5.65 1.04 21.80
N VAL A 227 6.07 2.18 21.27
CA VAL A 227 5.30 2.96 20.30
C VAL A 227 5.36 2.26 18.94
N SER A 228 4.30 1.57 18.57
CA SER A 228 4.21 0.79 17.31
C SER A 228 3.57 1.59 16.18
N ALA A 229 2.68 2.54 16.49
CA ALA A 229 2.06 3.43 15.51
C ALA A 229 1.85 4.82 16.10
N LEU A 230 1.67 5.81 15.24
CA LEU A 230 1.31 7.18 15.62
C LEU A 230 0.00 7.56 14.95
N ASP A 231 -0.80 8.35 15.66
CA ASP A 231 -1.98 9.03 15.15
C ASP A 231 -1.87 10.52 15.48
N TYR A 232 -2.65 11.36 14.83
CA TYR A 232 -2.62 12.79 15.04
C TYR A 232 -4.02 13.38 15.15
N ASP A 233 -4.28 14.06 16.25
CA ASP A 233 -5.49 14.83 16.48
C ASP A 233 -5.18 16.33 16.44
N LEU A 234 -6.03 17.11 15.75
CA LEU A 234 -5.83 18.56 15.60
C LEU A 234 -5.83 19.32 16.94
N HIS A 235 -6.48 18.77 17.98
CA HIS A 235 -6.62 19.41 19.29
C HIS A 235 -5.70 18.83 20.35
N LYS A 236 -5.44 17.52 20.31
CA LYS A 236 -4.65 16.78 21.31
C LYS A 236 -3.20 16.48 20.85
N GLY A 237 -2.88 16.77 19.59
CA GLY A 237 -1.53 16.55 19.04
C GLY A 237 -1.26 15.09 18.68
N LYS A 238 0.00 14.66 18.87
CA LYS A 238 0.45 13.30 18.55
C LYS A 238 -0.02 12.29 19.58
N HIS A 239 -0.44 11.14 19.10
CA HIS A 239 -0.87 9.99 19.87
C HIS A 239 0.07 8.81 19.64
N ALA A 240 0.55 8.18 20.71
CA ALA A 240 1.30 6.93 20.62
C ALA A 240 0.38 5.73 20.77
N ILE A 241 0.40 4.83 19.81
CA ILE A 241 -0.35 3.58 19.83
C ILE A 241 0.63 2.42 20.03
N GLY A 242 0.31 1.51 20.98
CA GLY A 242 1.13 0.33 21.24
C GLY A 242 0.47 -0.63 22.21
N LYS A 243 1.02 -1.85 22.27
CA LYS A 243 0.63 -2.86 23.26
C LYS A 243 1.38 -2.63 24.57
N ILE A 244 0.68 -2.65 25.70
CA ILE A 244 1.31 -2.62 27.03
C ILE A 244 2.04 -3.94 27.24
N LYS A 245 3.36 -3.89 27.37
CA LYS A 245 4.19 -5.08 27.55
C LYS A 245 4.16 -5.57 28.99
N ARG A 246 4.14 -4.65 29.95
CA ARG A 246 4.07 -4.95 31.40
C ARG A 246 3.42 -3.83 32.19
N GLY A 247 2.85 -4.20 33.31
CA GLY A 247 2.26 -3.28 34.29
C GLY A 247 0.95 -2.65 33.82
N PHE A 248 0.60 -1.56 34.44
CA PHE A 248 -0.63 -0.80 34.16
C PHE A 248 -0.33 0.70 34.10
N ILE A 249 -1.21 1.45 33.47
CA ILE A 249 -1.11 2.89 33.34
C ILE A 249 -2.40 3.57 33.84
N LYS A 250 -2.24 4.73 34.53
CA LYS A 250 -3.34 5.59 34.93
C LYS A 250 -3.25 6.95 34.28
N LYS A 251 -4.41 7.53 34.01
CA LYS A 251 -4.52 8.91 33.56
C LYS A 251 -3.84 9.84 34.55
N GLY A 252 -2.99 10.74 34.07
CA GLY A 252 -2.24 11.66 34.93
C GLY A 252 -0.94 11.08 35.51
N GLN A 253 -0.58 9.81 35.22
CA GLN A 253 0.68 9.21 35.66
C GLN A 253 1.88 9.88 34.99
N SER A 254 2.93 10.13 35.78
CA SER A 254 4.22 10.61 35.27
C SER A 254 4.99 9.47 34.65
N LEU A 255 5.46 9.68 33.42
CA LEU A 255 6.13 8.69 32.60
C LEU A 255 7.40 9.27 31.99
N VAL A 256 8.20 8.42 31.37
CA VAL A 256 9.37 8.81 30.61
C VAL A 256 9.32 8.19 29.21
N LEU A 257 9.55 9.01 28.20
CA LEU A 257 9.79 8.59 26.83
C LEU A 257 11.28 8.33 26.65
N ILE A 258 11.64 7.18 26.14
CA ILE A 258 13.02 6.80 25.78
C ILE A 258 13.08 6.73 24.27
N ASN A 259 13.76 7.71 23.67
CA ASN A 259 13.84 7.80 22.21
C ASN A 259 14.89 6.85 21.63
N VAL A 260 14.99 6.84 20.29
CA VAL A 260 15.94 6.00 19.54
C VAL A 260 17.41 6.21 19.93
N GLU A 261 17.78 7.37 20.45
CA GLU A 261 19.14 7.70 20.90
C GLU A 261 19.38 7.30 22.35
N GLY A 262 18.37 6.74 23.04
CA GLY A 262 18.41 6.42 24.48
C GLY A 262 18.19 7.64 25.38
N LYS A 263 17.81 8.80 24.83
CA LYS A 263 17.52 10.01 25.61
C LYS A 263 16.18 9.85 26.32
N LYS A 264 16.17 10.15 27.61
CA LYS A 264 14.99 10.11 28.48
C LYS A 264 14.31 11.47 28.51
N ILE A 265 13.06 11.53 28.08
CA ILE A 265 12.26 12.75 27.99
C ILE A 265 11.05 12.58 28.93
N PRO A 266 10.87 13.44 29.94
CA PRO A 266 9.74 13.34 30.84
C PRO A 266 8.42 13.64 30.11
N GLY A 267 7.37 12.92 30.46
CA GLY A 267 6.02 13.08 29.96
C GLY A 267 4.98 12.69 30.99
N LYS A 268 3.73 12.82 30.63
CA LYS A 268 2.59 12.49 31.48
C LYS A 268 1.47 11.88 30.64
N ALA A 269 0.81 10.84 31.11
CA ALA A 269 -0.37 10.29 30.46
C ALA A 269 -1.55 11.27 30.55
N GLU A 270 -1.71 12.16 29.59
CA GLU A 270 -2.80 13.16 29.60
C GLU A 270 -4.15 12.52 29.25
N SER A 271 -4.17 11.63 28.27
CA SER A 271 -5.35 10.87 27.85
C SER A 271 -4.93 9.46 27.51
N ILE A 272 -5.70 8.47 27.93
CA ILE A 272 -5.55 7.05 27.59
C ILE A 272 -6.83 6.65 26.88
N ARG A 273 -6.70 6.08 25.68
CA ARG A 273 -7.84 5.61 24.89
C ARG A 273 -7.65 4.15 24.52
N VAL A 274 -8.76 3.43 24.46
CA VAL A 274 -8.81 2.04 23.98
C VAL A 274 -9.81 1.92 22.84
N SER A 275 -9.65 0.92 21.99
CA SER A 275 -10.59 0.67 20.89
C SER A 275 -11.88 0.06 21.40
N HIS A 276 -13.01 0.54 20.90
CA HIS A 276 -14.35 0.00 21.08
C HIS A 276 -15.08 0.00 19.73
N GLY A 277 -15.13 -1.14 19.07
CA GLY A 277 -15.43 -1.16 17.65
C GLY A 277 -14.43 -0.28 16.92
N LEU A 278 -14.92 0.61 16.08
CA LEU A 278 -14.10 1.60 15.36
C LEU A 278 -13.81 2.87 16.17
N LYS A 279 -14.52 3.08 17.27
CA LYS A 279 -14.36 4.29 18.10
C LYS A 279 -13.26 4.06 19.12
N LYS A 280 -12.55 5.13 19.46
CA LYS A 280 -11.62 5.15 20.58
C LYS A 280 -12.31 5.81 21.77
N ILE A 281 -12.41 5.09 22.89
CA ILE A 281 -13.00 5.58 24.14
C ILE A 281 -11.90 5.93 25.13
N GLU A 282 -12.07 7.04 25.84
CA GLU A 282 -11.14 7.46 26.89
C GLU A 282 -11.42 6.68 28.17
N VAL A 283 -10.36 6.16 28.79
CA VAL A 283 -10.40 5.37 30.03
C VAL A 283 -9.46 5.95 31.06
N ASP A 284 -9.74 5.70 32.34
CA ASP A 284 -8.91 6.19 33.43
C ASP A 284 -7.67 5.33 33.69
N GLU A 285 -7.74 4.03 33.36
CA GLU A 285 -6.63 3.10 33.49
C GLU A 285 -6.68 2.00 32.42
N ALA A 286 -5.50 1.44 32.10
CA ALA A 286 -5.36 0.32 31.17
C ALA A 286 -4.26 -0.63 31.67
N PHE A 287 -4.39 -1.91 31.32
CA PHE A 287 -3.59 -3.00 31.87
C PHE A 287 -2.73 -3.66 30.79
N ASP A 288 -1.76 -4.42 31.24
CA ASP A 288 -0.86 -5.21 30.42
C ASP A 288 -1.60 -6.10 29.41
N GLY A 289 -1.01 -6.23 28.23
CA GLY A 289 -1.58 -6.96 27.09
C GLY A 289 -2.56 -6.18 26.24
N ASP A 290 -3.12 -5.06 26.71
CA ASP A 290 -4.04 -4.24 25.90
C ASP A 290 -3.31 -3.32 24.92
N ILE A 291 -3.97 -2.97 23.82
CA ILE A 291 -3.50 -1.98 22.86
C ILE A 291 -4.15 -0.65 23.18
N ILE A 292 -3.32 0.32 23.52
CA ILE A 292 -3.76 1.65 23.93
C ILE A 292 -3.24 2.74 22.99
N ASP A 293 -3.90 3.88 23.11
CA ASP A 293 -3.56 5.13 22.46
C ASP A 293 -3.38 6.19 23.57
N ILE A 294 -2.17 6.75 23.67
CA ILE A 294 -1.78 7.66 24.75
C ILE A 294 -1.28 9.01 24.20
N THR A 295 -1.63 10.09 24.90
CA THR A 295 -1.12 11.46 24.65
C THR A 295 -0.34 12.02 25.83
N GLY A 296 0.37 13.13 25.61
CA GLY A 296 1.07 13.87 26.68
C GLY A 296 2.59 13.85 26.56
N PHE A 297 3.10 13.59 25.36
CA PHE A 297 4.53 13.64 25.08
C PHE A 297 4.82 14.67 23.99
N PRO A 298 5.80 15.59 24.20
CA PRO A 298 6.09 16.67 23.27
C PRO A 298 6.70 16.19 21.95
N THR A 299 7.45 15.10 22.02
CA THR A 299 8.06 14.43 20.88
C THR A 299 7.75 12.95 20.93
N LEU A 300 7.27 12.40 19.84
CA LEU A 300 6.96 10.98 19.70
C LEU A 300 7.47 10.50 18.35
N SER A 301 8.11 9.35 18.36
CA SER A 301 8.51 8.64 17.15
C SER A 301 8.17 7.16 17.30
N ILE A 302 7.91 6.50 16.19
CA ILE A 302 7.68 5.05 16.18
C ILE A 302 9.00 4.35 16.58
N GLY A 303 8.90 3.34 17.43
CA GLY A 303 10.06 2.64 18.01
C GLY A 303 10.56 3.24 19.32
N ASP A 304 10.01 4.37 19.78
CA ASP A 304 10.25 4.88 21.12
C ASP A 304 9.61 3.97 22.17
N THR A 305 10.16 3.96 23.39
CA THR A 305 9.57 3.27 24.54
C THR A 305 9.00 4.28 25.51
N ILE A 306 7.75 4.08 25.94
CA ILE A 306 7.15 4.81 27.05
C ILE A 306 7.20 3.90 28.28
N ALA A 307 7.81 4.37 29.36
CA ALA A 307 8.01 3.60 30.57
C ALA A 307 7.70 4.41 31.82
N ASP A 308 7.47 3.70 32.93
CA ASP A 308 7.36 4.32 34.25
C ASP A 308 8.69 4.96 34.66
N VAL A 309 8.60 6.08 35.38
CA VAL A 309 9.79 6.83 35.86
C VAL A 309 10.66 5.97 36.78
N SER A 310 10.07 5.02 37.50
CA SER A 310 10.80 4.14 38.45
C SER A 310 11.65 3.08 37.78
N SER A 311 11.30 2.66 36.53
CA SER A 311 12.02 1.62 35.77
C SER A 311 12.11 2.01 34.29
N PRO A 312 12.92 3.03 33.95
CA PRO A 312 13.02 3.56 32.58
C PRO A 312 13.96 2.73 31.72
N GLU A 313 13.48 1.60 31.22
CA GLU A 313 14.17 0.67 30.33
C GLU A 313 13.61 0.73 28.92
N ALA A 314 14.47 0.71 27.89
CA ALA A 314 14.06 0.68 26.51
C ALA A 314 13.70 -0.74 26.07
N LEU A 315 12.61 -0.90 25.32
CA LEU A 315 12.28 -2.16 24.63
C LEU A 315 13.12 -2.33 23.36
N ALA A 316 13.28 -3.58 22.93
CA ALA A 316 13.87 -3.89 21.63
C ALA A 316 13.06 -3.23 20.51
N ARG A 317 13.78 -2.62 19.56
CA ARG A 317 13.15 -1.92 18.45
C ARG A 317 12.71 -2.87 17.37
N ILE A 318 11.65 -2.49 16.69
CA ILE A 318 11.22 -3.16 15.47
C ILE A 318 12.24 -2.83 14.37
N GLN A 319 12.83 -3.86 13.78
CA GLN A 319 13.71 -3.70 12.62
C GLN A 319 12.83 -3.48 11.40
N ILE A 320 13.01 -2.36 10.73
CA ILE A 320 12.28 -2.03 9.51
C ILE A 320 13.24 -2.15 8.35
N GLU A 321 12.79 -2.83 7.33
CA GLU A 321 13.56 -2.98 6.10
C GLU A 321 13.82 -1.63 5.43
N GLU A 322 14.99 -1.49 4.81
CA GLU A 322 15.39 -0.24 4.17
C GLU A 322 14.65 0.03 2.86
N PRO A 323 14.46 1.32 2.47
CA PRO A 323 13.92 1.68 1.18
C PRO A 323 14.74 1.14 0.02
N THR A 324 14.07 0.76 -1.07
CA THR A 324 14.69 0.24 -2.31
C THR A 324 14.59 1.21 -3.47
N ILE A 325 13.61 2.13 -3.45
CA ILE A 325 13.33 3.08 -4.53
C ILE A 325 13.32 4.51 -3.98
N LYS A 326 13.78 5.46 -4.77
CA LYS A 326 13.73 6.89 -4.46
C LYS A 326 13.17 7.69 -5.62
N ILE A 327 12.51 8.80 -5.31
CA ILE A 327 11.95 9.74 -6.27
C ILE A 327 12.30 11.17 -5.88
N ALA A 328 12.62 12.01 -6.86
CA ALA A 328 12.88 13.42 -6.61
C ALA A 328 11.60 14.24 -6.81
N ILE A 329 11.22 15.00 -5.79
CA ILE A 329 10.10 15.93 -5.79
C ILE A 329 10.65 17.35 -5.70
N SER A 330 10.09 18.28 -6.47
CA SER A 330 10.45 19.71 -6.41
C SER A 330 9.24 20.59 -6.75
N ALA A 331 9.34 21.89 -6.48
CA ALA A 331 8.29 22.83 -6.87
C ALA A 331 8.09 22.80 -8.39
N ASN A 332 6.84 22.90 -8.83
CA ASN A 332 6.50 22.93 -10.26
C ASN A 332 7.13 24.16 -10.93
N SER A 333 7.86 23.95 -12.01
CA SER A 333 8.51 25.00 -12.82
C SER A 333 7.93 25.10 -14.23
N SER A 334 6.76 24.50 -14.48
CA SER A 334 6.10 24.56 -15.78
C SER A 334 5.50 25.97 -16.06
N PRO A 335 5.15 26.29 -17.31
CA PRO A 335 4.42 27.51 -17.64
C PRO A 335 3.04 27.64 -16.99
N PHE A 336 2.54 26.55 -16.43
CA PHE A 336 1.25 26.51 -15.71
C PHE A 336 1.41 26.49 -14.19
N ALA A 337 2.65 26.61 -13.69
CA ALA A 337 2.93 26.61 -12.25
C ALA A 337 2.07 27.65 -11.49
N GLY A 338 1.52 27.22 -10.33
CA GLY A 338 0.72 28.07 -9.44
C GLY A 338 -0.71 28.36 -9.89
N LYS A 339 -1.19 27.74 -10.99
CA LYS A 339 -2.56 27.99 -11.50
C LYS A 339 -3.62 27.08 -10.87
N GLU A 340 -3.22 25.92 -10.37
CA GLU A 340 -4.16 24.87 -9.92
C GLU A 340 -3.96 24.48 -8.46
N GLY A 341 -2.75 24.57 -7.94
CA GLY A 341 -2.43 24.22 -6.57
C GLY A 341 -2.67 25.34 -5.56
N LYS A 342 -3.07 24.97 -4.35
CA LYS A 342 -3.15 25.86 -3.20
C LYS A 342 -1.76 26.05 -2.55
N PHE A 343 -0.96 24.98 -2.54
CA PHE A 343 0.38 24.93 -1.98
C PHE A 343 1.38 24.62 -3.10
N THR A 344 2.26 25.56 -3.43
CA THR A 344 3.07 25.50 -4.66
C THR A 344 4.55 25.74 -4.44
N ASN A 345 4.97 26.14 -3.23
CA ASN A 345 6.37 26.46 -2.96
C ASN A 345 7.11 25.32 -2.26
N SER A 346 8.44 25.23 -2.50
CA SER A 346 9.30 24.17 -1.98
C SER A 346 9.23 24.02 -0.46
N ARG A 347 9.04 25.12 0.28
CA ARG A 347 8.97 25.08 1.75
C ARG A 347 7.70 24.36 2.22
N GLN A 348 6.55 24.68 1.65
CA GLN A 348 5.28 24.04 1.98
C GLN A 348 5.30 22.53 1.67
N ILE A 349 5.90 22.17 0.52
CA ILE A 349 6.06 20.77 0.12
C ILE A 349 6.97 20.04 1.10
N LEU A 350 8.11 20.65 1.49
CA LEU A 350 9.04 20.09 2.46
C LEU A 350 8.36 19.85 3.82
N GLU A 351 7.71 20.87 4.39
CA GLU A 351 6.98 20.79 5.66
C GLU A 351 5.92 19.66 5.64
N ARG A 352 5.24 19.48 4.50
CA ARG A 352 4.27 18.39 4.34
C ARG A 352 4.93 17.00 4.28
N LEU A 353 6.06 16.88 3.57
CA LEU A 353 6.83 15.64 3.50
C LEU A 353 7.43 15.29 4.87
N GLU A 354 7.98 16.26 5.60
CA GLU A 354 8.48 16.06 6.96
C GLU A 354 7.37 15.56 7.90
N LYS A 355 6.16 16.09 7.78
CA LYS A 355 5.01 15.62 8.54
C LYS A 355 4.64 14.16 8.20
N GLU A 356 4.77 13.75 6.95
CA GLU A 356 4.53 12.36 6.56
C GLU A 356 5.51 11.39 7.21
N LEU A 357 6.79 11.77 7.32
CA LEU A 357 7.81 10.93 7.96
C LEU A 357 7.53 10.69 9.44
N GLU A 358 6.75 11.55 10.09
CA GLU A 358 6.40 11.35 11.50
C GLU A 358 5.54 10.10 11.70
N THR A 359 4.68 9.77 10.74
CA THR A 359 3.76 8.61 10.80
C THR A 359 4.22 7.44 9.94
N ASN A 360 5.00 7.69 8.90
CA ASN A 360 5.46 6.69 7.94
C ASN A 360 6.98 6.52 8.01
N ILE A 361 7.45 5.62 8.86
CA ILE A 361 8.88 5.37 9.09
C ILE A 361 9.57 4.58 7.98
N SER A 362 8.80 4.01 7.05
CA SER A 362 9.34 3.34 5.86
C SER A 362 9.80 4.34 4.79
N LEU A 363 9.50 5.63 4.97
CA LEU A 363 9.98 6.70 4.12
C LEU A 363 11.26 7.32 4.69
N LYS A 364 12.16 7.72 3.79
CA LYS A 364 13.31 8.60 4.13
C LYS A 364 13.25 9.84 3.25
N LEU A 365 13.63 10.99 3.80
CA LEU A 365 13.66 12.27 3.10
C LEU A 365 15.06 12.87 3.20
N GLU A 366 15.60 13.23 2.05
CA GLU A 366 16.87 13.96 1.94
C GLU A 366 16.67 15.19 1.05
N LYS A 367 17.19 16.33 1.49
CA LYS A 367 17.13 17.55 0.70
C LYS A 367 18.46 17.79 -0.01
N ILE A 368 18.44 17.81 -1.34
CA ILE A 368 19.61 18.09 -2.19
C ILE A 368 19.31 19.32 -3.04
N GLY A 369 19.82 20.46 -2.63
CA GLY A 369 19.50 21.74 -3.27
C GLY A 369 18.01 22.09 -3.18
N GLU A 370 17.34 22.23 -4.32
CA GLU A 370 15.89 22.48 -4.39
C GLU A 370 15.06 21.20 -4.47
N LYS A 371 15.71 20.03 -4.62
CA LYS A 371 15.05 18.75 -4.73
C LYS A 371 14.89 18.09 -3.35
N MET A 372 13.76 17.49 -3.15
CA MET A 372 13.43 16.63 -2.02
C MET A 372 13.43 15.18 -2.51
N ILE A 373 14.43 14.41 -2.10
CA ILE A 373 14.57 13.02 -2.46
C ILE A 373 13.79 12.20 -1.44
N VAL A 374 12.69 11.62 -1.86
CA VAL A 374 11.87 10.75 -1.03
C VAL A 374 12.17 9.31 -1.40
N SER A 375 12.57 8.51 -0.41
CA SER A 375 12.87 7.08 -0.57
C SER A 375 11.77 6.25 0.08
N GLY A 376 11.32 5.20 -0.60
CA GLY A 376 10.26 4.29 -0.16
C GLY A 376 10.55 2.84 -0.54
N ARG A 377 9.66 1.93 -0.13
CA ARG A 377 9.81 0.48 -0.35
C ARG A 377 9.49 0.03 -1.76
N GLY A 378 8.58 0.73 -2.44
CA GLY A 378 8.13 0.36 -3.78
C GLY A 378 7.40 1.50 -4.48
N GLU A 379 7.04 1.28 -5.75
CA GLU A 379 6.34 2.26 -6.59
C GLU A 379 4.96 2.64 -6.03
N LEU A 380 4.21 1.65 -5.56
CA LEU A 380 2.87 1.87 -5.00
C LEU A 380 2.93 2.75 -3.75
N HIS A 381 3.93 2.53 -2.88
CA HIS A 381 4.13 3.34 -1.68
C HIS A 381 4.37 4.82 -2.03
N LEU A 382 5.26 5.08 -3.00
CA LEU A 382 5.55 6.45 -3.45
C LEU A 382 4.38 7.09 -4.21
N SER A 383 3.66 6.33 -5.05
CA SER A 383 2.50 6.84 -5.78
C SER A 383 1.34 7.21 -4.86
N ILE A 384 1.11 6.45 -3.79
CA ILE A 384 0.10 6.76 -2.76
C ILE A 384 0.47 8.06 -2.03
N LEU A 385 1.73 8.24 -1.66
CA LEU A 385 2.21 9.48 -1.08
C LEU A 385 1.94 10.68 -2.00
N ILE A 386 2.34 10.58 -3.26
CA ILE A 386 2.14 11.62 -4.27
C ILE A 386 0.66 11.95 -4.45
N GLU A 387 -0.20 10.94 -4.56
CA GLU A 387 -1.65 11.12 -4.72
C GLU A 387 -2.29 11.73 -3.48
N THR A 388 -1.85 11.36 -2.28
CA THR A 388 -2.32 11.95 -1.01
C THR A 388 -2.02 13.45 -0.98
N ILE A 389 -0.77 13.83 -1.23
CA ILE A 389 -0.33 15.22 -1.25
C ILE A 389 -1.05 16.01 -2.35
N ARG A 390 -1.25 15.41 -3.54
CA ARG A 390 -2.01 15.98 -4.64
C ARG A 390 -3.45 16.32 -4.22
N ARG A 391 -4.15 15.41 -3.55
CA ARG A 391 -5.55 15.60 -3.06
C ARG A 391 -5.67 16.66 -1.96
N GLU A 392 -4.62 16.86 -1.19
CA GLU A 392 -4.54 17.93 -0.20
C GLU A 392 -4.38 19.32 -0.83
N GLY A 393 -4.19 19.40 -2.14
CA GLY A 393 -4.12 20.66 -2.89
C GLY A 393 -2.71 21.15 -3.20
N TYR A 394 -1.70 20.29 -3.08
CA TYR A 394 -0.33 20.63 -3.44
C TYR A 394 -0.10 20.51 -4.95
N GLU A 395 0.79 21.36 -5.44
CA GLU A 395 1.28 21.36 -6.82
C GLU A 395 2.81 21.25 -6.81
N PHE A 396 3.33 20.25 -7.52
CA PHE A 396 4.76 19.94 -7.56
C PHE A 396 5.10 19.18 -8.84
N GLN A 397 6.38 18.90 -9.05
CA GLN A 397 6.84 18.04 -10.14
C GLN A 397 7.68 16.89 -9.60
N VAL A 398 7.69 15.80 -10.35
CA VAL A 398 8.31 14.53 -10.00
C VAL A 398 9.25 14.10 -11.12
N GLU A 399 10.43 13.58 -10.77
CA GLU A 399 11.39 12.98 -11.71
C GLU A 399 11.17 11.45 -11.79
N LYS A 400 11.79 10.79 -12.77
CA LYS A 400 11.80 9.32 -12.90
C LYS A 400 12.27 8.67 -11.60
N PRO A 401 11.56 7.66 -11.09
CA PRO A 401 12.02 6.86 -9.96
C PRO A 401 13.38 6.21 -10.23
N GLN A 402 14.19 6.08 -9.19
CA GLN A 402 15.50 5.45 -9.26
C GLN A 402 15.63 4.40 -8.16
N VAL A 403 16.27 3.28 -8.46
CA VAL A 403 16.62 2.29 -7.44
C VAL A 403 17.74 2.79 -6.55
N ILE A 404 17.72 2.36 -5.29
CA ILE A 404 18.75 2.69 -4.31
C ILE A 404 19.80 1.59 -4.35
N THR A 405 21.03 1.95 -4.74
CA THR A 405 22.16 1.03 -4.76
C THR A 405 22.91 1.05 -3.42
N LYS A 406 23.54 -0.06 -3.07
CA LYS A 406 24.37 -0.20 -1.86
C LYS A 406 25.82 -0.53 -2.22
N GLN A 407 26.75 -0.13 -1.37
CA GLN A 407 28.14 -0.59 -1.42
C GLN A 407 28.31 -1.77 -0.46
N ILE A 408 28.54 -2.95 -0.99
CA ILE A 408 28.81 -4.18 -0.21
C ILE A 408 30.21 -4.66 -0.61
N ASP A 409 31.12 -4.75 0.34
CA ASP A 409 32.52 -5.16 0.10
C ASP A 409 33.23 -4.38 -1.02
N GLY A 410 32.89 -3.08 -1.17
CA GLY A 410 33.45 -2.21 -2.21
C GLY A 410 32.88 -2.39 -3.61
N VAL A 411 31.87 -3.24 -3.77
CA VAL A 411 31.13 -3.45 -5.01
C VAL A 411 29.78 -2.75 -4.94
N THR A 412 29.40 -2.05 -6.01
CA THR A 412 28.08 -1.44 -6.11
C THR A 412 27.04 -2.51 -6.43
N MET A 413 26.07 -2.67 -5.55
CA MET A 413 24.99 -3.63 -5.65
C MET A 413 23.67 -2.92 -5.88
N GLU A 414 22.78 -3.53 -6.68
CA GLU A 414 21.42 -3.07 -6.93
C GLU A 414 20.40 -4.07 -6.40
N PRO A 415 19.18 -3.62 -6.02
CA PRO A 415 18.13 -4.52 -5.57
C PRO A 415 17.62 -5.37 -6.75
N VAL A 416 17.39 -6.63 -6.46
CA VAL A 416 16.83 -7.63 -7.38
C VAL A 416 15.55 -8.17 -6.76
N GLU A 417 14.55 -8.43 -7.58
CA GLU A 417 13.23 -8.88 -7.17
C GLU A 417 12.84 -10.17 -7.86
N THR A 418 11.97 -10.93 -7.22
CA THR A 418 11.28 -12.07 -7.81
C THR A 418 9.93 -11.59 -8.33
N ALA A 419 9.72 -11.72 -9.64
CA ALA A 419 8.45 -11.43 -10.28
C ALA A 419 7.72 -12.75 -10.57
N MET A 420 6.56 -12.95 -9.94
CA MET A 420 5.65 -14.07 -10.17
C MET A 420 4.49 -13.59 -11.03
N ILE A 421 4.30 -14.23 -12.16
CA ILE A 421 3.36 -13.81 -13.19
C ILE A 421 2.44 -14.97 -13.52
N ASP A 422 1.15 -14.83 -13.19
CA ASP A 422 0.11 -15.80 -13.53
C ASP A 422 -0.64 -15.34 -14.76
N ILE A 423 -0.67 -16.17 -15.79
CA ILE A 423 -1.23 -15.85 -17.11
C ILE A 423 -1.90 -17.05 -17.77
N PRO A 424 -2.90 -16.84 -18.65
CA PRO A 424 -3.37 -17.86 -19.54
C PRO A 424 -2.25 -18.38 -20.47
N ASP A 425 -2.25 -19.67 -20.76
CA ASP A 425 -1.22 -20.37 -21.53
C ASP A 425 -0.94 -19.71 -22.89
N GLU A 426 -1.95 -19.09 -23.51
CA GLU A 426 -1.82 -18.39 -24.80
C GLU A 426 -0.84 -17.21 -24.77
N PHE A 427 -0.58 -16.62 -23.60
CA PHE A 427 0.29 -15.44 -23.44
C PHE A 427 1.71 -15.78 -22.99
N VAL A 428 2.02 -17.05 -22.68
CA VAL A 428 3.36 -17.47 -22.18
C VAL A 428 4.49 -16.99 -23.09
N GLY A 429 4.34 -17.15 -24.41
CA GLY A 429 5.38 -16.73 -25.36
C GLY A 429 5.61 -15.21 -25.39
N VAL A 430 4.53 -14.41 -25.29
CA VAL A 430 4.60 -12.95 -25.29
C VAL A 430 5.28 -12.45 -24.02
N ILE A 431 4.91 -13.01 -22.87
CA ILE A 431 5.46 -12.62 -21.56
C ILE A 431 6.91 -13.06 -21.42
N THR A 432 7.26 -14.28 -21.86
CA THR A 432 8.66 -14.74 -21.88
C THR A 432 9.56 -13.82 -22.72
N SER A 433 9.05 -13.36 -23.87
CA SER A 433 9.78 -12.39 -24.70
C SER A 433 9.97 -11.06 -24.01
N GLU A 434 8.92 -10.53 -23.33
CA GLU A 434 8.99 -9.27 -22.58
C GLU A 434 10.00 -9.35 -21.43
N MET A 435 9.92 -10.43 -20.63
CA MET A 435 10.84 -10.65 -19.53
C MET A 435 12.29 -10.79 -20.01
N GLY A 436 12.50 -11.44 -21.15
CA GLY A 436 13.82 -11.53 -21.80
C GLY A 436 14.38 -10.17 -22.22
N MET A 437 13.55 -9.28 -22.80
CA MET A 437 13.96 -7.91 -23.14
C MET A 437 14.35 -7.12 -21.89
N ARG A 438 13.67 -7.36 -20.77
CA ARG A 438 13.94 -6.74 -19.46
C ARG A 438 15.05 -7.43 -18.67
N LYS A 439 15.77 -8.38 -19.28
CA LYS A 439 16.87 -9.16 -18.66
C LYS A 439 16.43 -9.93 -17.39
N GLY A 440 15.18 -10.39 -17.36
CA GLY A 440 14.69 -11.29 -16.32
C GLY A 440 15.25 -12.71 -16.54
N GLU A 441 15.76 -13.30 -15.48
CA GLU A 441 16.19 -14.70 -15.43
C GLU A 441 15.02 -15.57 -14.99
N MET A 442 14.59 -16.52 -15.84
CA MET A 442 13.51 -17.43 -15.50
C MET A 442 14.01 -18.42 -14.43
N MET A 443 13.38 -18.41 -13.27
CA MET A 443 13.66 -19.30 -12.15
C MET A 443 12.81 -20.57 -12.21
N ASP A 444 11.51 -20.41 -12.57
CA ASP A 444 10.56 -21.51 -12.61
C ASP A 444 9.43 -21.24 -13.61
N MET A 445 8.82 -22.30 -14.10
CA MET A 445 7.63 -22.27 -14.95
C MET A 445 6.73 -23.45 -14.61
N HIS A 446 5.57 -23.19 -14.06
CA HIS A 446 4.62 -24.21 -13.64
C HIS A 446 3.27 -24.03 -14.34
N SER A 447 2.84 -25.05 -15.10
CA SER A 447 1.49 -25.09 -15.67
C SER A 447 0.52 -25.63 -14.64
N GLU A 448 -0.54 -24.87 -14.35
CA GLU A 448 -1.55 -25.24 -13.35
C GLU A 448 -2.57 -26.28 -13.85
N GLY A 449 -2.48 -26.71 -15.12
CA GLY A 449 -3.37 -27.71 -15.70
C GLY A 449 -4.80 -27.23 -15.98
N ASN A 450 -5.13 -25.99 -15.64
CA ASN A 450 -6.46 -25.36 -15.83
C ASN A 450 -6.46 -24.34 -17.00
N GLY A 451 -5.42 -24.32 -17.82
CA GLY A 451 -5.22 -23.34 -18.90
C GLY A 451 -4.47 -22.09 -18.46
N ASN A 452 -3.88 -22.09 -17.26
CA ASN A 452 -3.02 -21.02 -16.74
C ASN A 452 -1.61 -21.55 -16.45
N THR A 453 -0.63 -20.66 -16.63
CA THR A 453 0.78 -20.92 -16.32
C THR A 453 1.31 -19.85 -15.39
N ARG A 454 2.01 -20.26 -14.35
CA ARG A 454 2.79 -19.41 -13.45
C ARG A 454 4.23 -19.35 -13.95
N LEU A 455 4.74 -18.14 -14.13
CA LEU A 455 6.13 -17.86 -14.48
C LEU A 455 6.81 -17.15 -13.31
N VAL A 456 8.00 -17.58 -12.94
CA VAL A 456 8.79 -16.96 -11.88
C VAL A 456 10.11 -16.45 -12.47
N TYR A 457 10.35 -15.15 -12.32
CA TYR A 457 11.56 -14.50 -12.82
C TYR A 457 12.31 -13.80 -11.70
N LYS A 458 13.63 -13.89 -11.73
CA LYS A 458 14.53 -13.02 -10.98
C LYS A 458 14.93 -11.85 -11.89
N ILE A 459 14.77 -10.59 -11.43
CA ILE A 459 14.95 -9.41 -12.28
C ILE A 459 15.40 -8.21 -11.45
N PRO A 460 16.38 -7.39 -11.93
CA PRO A 460 16.73 -6.14 -11.26
C PRO A 460 15.54 -5.18 -11.15
N SER A 461 15.35 -4.57 -9.96
CA SER A 461 14.20 -3.69 -9.68
C SER A 461 14.06 -2.56 -10.70
N LYS A 462 15.19 -1.99 -11.18
CA LYS A 462 15.18 -0.94 -12.23
C LYS A 462 14.54 -1.36 -13.55
N ASN A 463 14.50 -2.67 -13.84
CA ASN A 463 13.94 -3.23 -15.07
C ASN A 463 12.45 -3.58 -14.93
N LEU A 464 11.90 -3.44 -13.72
CA LEU A 464 10.50 -3.71 -13.41
C LEU A 464 9.60 -2.48 -13.57
N PHE A 465 10.17 -1.27 -13.68
CA PHE A 465 9.37 -0.06 -13.89
C PHE A 465 8.45 -0.21 -15.10
N GLY A 466 7.15 0.07 -14.89
CA GLY A 466 6.09 -0.03 -15.89
C GLY A 466 5.67 -1.45 -16.29
N ILE A 467 6.26 -2.49 -15.72
CA ILE A 467 6.01 -3.89 -16.14
C ILE A 467 4.54 -4.29 -15.95
N ARG A 468 3.87 -3.87 -14.86
CA ARG A 468 2.47 -4.24 -14.60
C ARG A 468 1.56 -3.78 -15.74
N ASN A 469 1.70 -2.54 -16.18
CA ASN A 469 0.89 -1.96 -17.25
C ASN A 469 1.17 -2.63 -18.61
N ASP A 470 2.45 -2.92 -18.89
CA ASP A 470 2.84 -3.62 -20.10
C ASP A 470 2.26 -5.03 -20.15
N LEU A 471 2.39 -5.78 -19.05
CA LEU A 471 1.86 -7.14 -18.98
C LEU A 471 0.32 -7.16 -19.06
N LEU A 472 -0.38 -6.28 -18.35
CA LEU A 472 -1.83 -6.15 -18.45
C LEU A 472 -2.28 -5.83 -19.88
N THR A 473 -1.61 -4.90 -20.56
CA THR A 473 -1.92 -4.55 -21.95
C THR A 473 -1.70 -5.73 -22.87
N LYS A 474 -0.57 -6.44 -22.76
CA LYS A 474 -0.22 -7.58 -23.62
C LYS A 474 -1.07 -8.82 -23.38
N THR A 475 -1.62 -8.98 -22.19
CA THR A 475 -2.50 -10.09 -21.79
C THR A 475 -3.99 -9.72 -21.77
N LYS A 476 -4.37 -8.56 -22.31
CA LYS A 476 -5.76 -8.06 -22.32
C LYS A 476 -6.38 -7.97 -20.91
N GLY A 477 -5.58 -7.61 -19.92
CA GLY A 477 -6.00 -7.45 -18.54
C GLY A 477 -6.05 -8.74 -17.70
N THR A 478 -5.54 -9.86 -18.20
CA THR A 478 -5.63 -11.16 -17.50
C THR A 478 -4.41 -11.50 -16.66
N ALA A 479 -3.26 -10.82 -16.82
CA ALA A 479 -2.06 -11.10 -16.03
C ALA A 479 -2.23 -10.67 -14.58
N ILE A 480 -1.82 -11.55 -13.67
CA ILE A 480 -1.64 -11.23 -12.25
C ILE A 480 -0.14 -11.17 -12.00
N VAL A 481 0.35 -10.03 -11.53
CA VAL A 481 1.79 -9.79 -11.33
C VAL A 481 2.06 -9.49 -9.87
N ASN A 482 2.87 -10.33 -9.24
CA ASN A 482 3.34 -10.17 -7.88
C ASN A 482 4.86 -10.01 -7.89
N ILE A 483 5.35 -9.02 -7.16
CA ILE A 483 6.77 -8.66 -7.10
C ILE A 483 7.18 -8.66 -5.65
N GLU A 484 8.30 -9.32 -5.33
CA GLU A 484 8.85 -9.44 -3.98
C GLU A 484 10.36 -9.20 -4.02
N PHE A 485 10.88 -8.47 -3.03
CA PHE A 485 12.32 -8.25 -2.91
C PHE A 485 13.04 -9.61 -2.68
N PHE A 486 14.08 -9.86 -3.48
CA PHE A 486 14.88 -11.08 -3.40
C PHE A 486 16.19 -10.84 -2.65
N ASP A 487 17.08 -10.00 -3.19
CA ASP A 487 18.40 -9.72 -2.61
C ASP A 487 19.05 -8.51 -3.30
N TYR A 488 20.29 -8.19 -2.93
CA TYR A 488 21.15 -7.24 -3.62
C TYR A 488 22.18 -7.98 -4.46
N GLU A 489 22.26 -7.67 -5.76
CA GLU A 489 23.24 -8.24 -6.68
C GLU A 489 24.08 -7.16 -7.36
N GLN A 490 25.19 -7.55 -7.96
CA GLN A 490 26.07 -6.61 -8.67
C GLN A 490 25.30 -5.88 -9.77
N ILE A 491 25.50 -4.56 -9.84
CA ILE A 491 24.80 -3.71 -10.81
C ILE A 491 24.98 -4.18 -12.24
N THR A 492 23.88 -4.36 -12.95
CA THR A 492 23.86 -4.73 -14.36
C THR A 492 23.81 -3.50 -15.26
N PRO A 493 24.30 -3.58 -16.52
CA PRO A 493 24.16 -2.48 -17.47
C PRO A 493 22.69 -2.09 -17.67
N ALA A 494 22.40 -0.80 -17.78
CA ALA A 494 21.07 -0.29 -18.08
C ALA A 494 20.53 -0.90 -19.39
N ILE A 495 19.23 -1.11 -19.45
CA ILE A 495 18.55 -1.49 -20.68
C ILE A 495 18.38 -0.23 -21.52
N ALA A 496 18.69 -0.32 -22.82
CA ALA A 496 18.35 0.74 -23.74
C ALA A 496 16.81 0.82 -23.82
N GLN A 497 16.29 2.01 -23.65
CA GLN A 497 14.91 2.47 -23.85
C GLN A 497 13.81 1.38 -23.87
N LEU A 498 13.00 1.32 -22.83
CA LEU A 498 11.91 0.33 -22.70
C LEU A 498 10.63 0.72 -23.47
N ARG A 499 10.50 1.98 -23.89
CA ARG A 499 9.33 2.49 -24.62
C ARG A 499 9.72 3.25 -25.88
N ASN A 500 8.74 3.55 -26.72
CA ASN A 500 8.89 4.42 -27.88
C ASN A 500 9.14 5.88 -27.48
N GLY A 501 9.54 6.71 -28.45
CA GLY A 501 9.68 8.14 -28.27
C GLY A 501 8.34 8.83 -28.00
N VAL A 502 8.37 10.13 -27.74
CA VAL A 502 7.18 10.91 -27.40
C VAL A 502 6.83 11.96 -28.45
N LEU A 503 5.55 12.31 -28.49
CA LEU A 503 5.03 13.44 -29.24
C LEU A 503 5.07 14.68 -28.33
N ILE A 504 5.88 15.68 -28.70
CA ILE A 504 6.15 16.88 -27.89
C ILE A 504 5.42 18.06 -28.52
N ALA A 505 4.67 18.81 -27.74
CA ALA A 505 4.05 20.05 -28.22
C ALA A 505 5.11 21.10 -28.58
N SER A 506 5.10 21.57 -29.81
CA SER A 506 6.04 22.59 -30.31
C SER A 506 5.63 24.03 -29.95
N GLU A 507 4.38 24.26 -29.58
CA GLU A 507 3.81 25.58 -29.26
C GLU A 507 2.78 25.48 -28.15
N GLY A 508 2.59 26.57 -27.41
CA GLY A 508 1.52 26.70 -26.41
C GLY A 508 0.19 27.11 -27.03
N GLY A 509 -0.92 26.64 -26.45
CA GLY A 509 -2.26 26.97 -26.87
C GLY A 509 -3.29 25.90 -26.50
N SER A 510 -4.45 25.91 -27.15
CA SER A 510 -5.47 24.88 -26.99
C SER A 510 -5.29 23.80 -28.07
N ALA A 511 -5.30 22.53 -27.68
CA ALA A 511 -5.22 21.41 -28.61
C ALA A 511 -6.48 21.36 -29.50
N LEU A 512 -6.29 21.35 -30.81
CA LEU A 512 -7.36 21.40 -31.80
C LEU A 512 -7.50 20.06 -32.53
N LYS A 513 -8.71 19.73 -32.96
CA LYS A 513 -9.01 18.49 -33.68
C LYS A 513 -8.07 18.23 -34.85
N TYR A 514 -7.75 19.28 -35.63
CA TYR A 514 -6.84 19.12 -36.78
C TYR A 514 -5.41 18.80 -36.37
N GLY A 515 -4.90 19.51 -35.37
CA GLY A 515 -3.56 19.24 -34.81
C GLY A 515 -3.46 17.83 -34.20
N LEU A 516 -4.48 17.42 -33.44
CA LEU A 516 -4.55 16.07 -32.84
C LEU A 516 -4.67 14.96 -33.88
N ASN A 517 -5.44 15.16 -34.95
CA ASN A 517 -5.51 14.17 -36.05
C ASN A 517 -4.15 13.97 -36.71
N ASN A 518 -3.34 15.03 -36.86
CA ASN A 518 -1.97 14.90 -37.35
C ASN A 518 -1.07 14.15 -36.35
N ALA A 519 -1.29 14.35 -35.05
CA ALA A 519 -0.57 13.64 -33.99
C ALA A 519 -0.92 12.15 -33.98
N GLN A 520 -2.20 11.80 -34.12
CA GLN A 520 -2.67 10.40 -34.20
C GLN A 520 -2.15 9.64 -35.42
N GLY A 521 -1.79 10.35 -36.48
CA GLY A 521 -1.06 9.76 -37.61
C GLY A 521 0.40 9.36 -37.30
N ARG A 522 0.91 9.74 -36.12
CA ARG A 522 2.27 9.46 -35.65
C ARG A 522 2.31 8.55 -34.43
N GLY A 523 1.22 8.42 -33.70
CA GLY A 523 1.15 7.62 -32.48
C GLY A 523 -0.14 7.81 -31.71
N ILE A 524 -0.09 7.56 -30.41
CA ILE A 524 -1.22 7.66 -29.49
C ILE A 524 -1.18 9.03 -28.79
N THR A 525 -2.35 9.67 -28.62
CA THR A 525 -2.43 10.97 -27.93
C THR A 525 -2.94 10.85 -26.50
N PHE A 526 -2.40 11.69 -25.60
CA PHE A 526 -2.74 11.75 -24.17
C PHE A 526 -3.64 12.92 -23.83
N VAL A 527 -3.91 13.79 -24.77
CA VAL A 527 -4.70 15.01 -24.57
C VAL A 527 -5.91 15.04 -25.48
N GLU A 528 -7.02 15.54 -24.97
CA GLU A 528 -8.28 15.72 -25.68
C GLU A 528 -8.35 17.10 -26.38
N PRO A 529 -9.24 17.27 -27.39
CA PRO A 529 -9.52 18.58 -27.97
C PRO A 529 -9.95 19.59 -26.90
N GLY A 530 -9.37 20.78 -26.94
CA GLY A 530 -9.62 21.84 -25.95
C GLY A 530 -8.65 21.87 -24.78
N THR A 531 -7.83 20.83 -24.60
CA THR A 531 -6.80 20.80 -23.54
C THR A 531 -5.76 21.89 -23.80
N LEU A 532 -5.43 22.66 -22.76
CA LEU A 532 -4.35 23.65 -22.83
C LEU A 532 -3.01 22.93 -22.76
N VAL A 533 -2.12 23.26 -23.70
CA VAL A 533 -0.77 22.72 -23.81
C VAL A 533 0.26 23.86 -23.84
N TYR A 534 1.52 23.55 -23.56
CA TYR A 534 2.65 24.46 -23.66
C TYR A 534 3.82 23.79 -24.39
N GLU A 535 4.76 24.58 -24.91
CA GLU A 535 5.98 24.08 -25.56
C GLU A 535 6.75 23.12 -24.64
N GLY A 536 7.12 21.94 -25.13
CA GLY A 536 7.81 20.93 -24.34
C GLY A 536 6.90 20.00 -23.55
N MET A 537 5.58 20.21 -23.52
CA MET A 537 4.61 19.28 -22.95
C MET A 537 4.53 18.01 -23.81
N ILE A 538 4.53 16.83 -23.19
CA ILE A 538 4.31 15.56 -23.86
C ILE A 538 2.82 15.38 -24.07
N VAL A 539 2.40 15.23 -25.32
CA VAL A 539 1.00 15.13 -25.73
C VAL A 539 0.62 13.76 -26.28
N GLY A 540 1.60 12.84 -26.33
CA GLY A 540 1.36 11.48 -26.79
C GLY A 540 2.64 10.66 -26.87
N GLU A 541 2.49 9.37 -27.19
CA GLU A 541 3.57 8.42 -27.49
C GLU A 541 3.70 8.27 -28.99
N ASN A 542 4.93 8.30 -29.49
CA ASN A 542 5.24 8.08 -30.90
C ASN A 542 5.17 6.57 -31.24
N SER A 543 4.83 6.22 -32.45
CA SER A 543 4.94 4.83 -32.94
C SER A 543 6.38 4.40 -33.24
N ARG A 544 7.36 5.32 -33.14
CA ARG A 544 8.80 5.09 -33.36
C ARG A 544 9.59 5.43 -32.10
N GLN A 545 10.85 5.00 -32.07
CA GLN A 545 11.74 5.22 -30.92
C GLN A 545 12.17 6.68 -30.71
N ASP A 546 12.11 7.52 -31.75
CA ASP A 546 12.56 8.91 -31.66
C ASP A 546 11.45 9.85 -31.17
N ASP A 547 11.83 10.85 -30.40
CA ASP A 547 10.96 11.95 -30.01
C ASP A 547 10.64 12.85 -31.23
N ILE A 548 9.41 13.29 -31.33
CA ILE A 548 8.95 14.16 -32.43
C ILE A 548 8.21 15.36 -31.87
N GLU A 549 8.60 16.56 -32.35
CA GLU A 549 7.83 17.77 -32.10
C GLU A 549 6.61 17.86 -33.03
N ILE A 550 5.48 18.19 -32.48
CA ILE A 550 4.23 18.29 -33.20
C ILE A 550 3.42 19.50 -32.76
N ASN A 551 2.85 20.21 -33.73
CA ASN A 551 1.93 21.31 -33.44
C ASN A 551 0.49 20.81 -33.30
N VAL A 552 0.04 20.59 -32.04
CA VAL A 552 -1.34 20.18 -31.75
C VAL A 552 -2.32 21.33 -31.68
N THR A 553 -1.83 22.59 -31.67
CA THR A 553 -2.67 23.81 -31.65
C THR A 553 -3.01 24.32 -33.03
N LYS A 554 -2.51 23.62 -34.08
CA LYS A 554 -2.66 24.05 -35.46
C LYS A 554 -4.10 23.98 -35.94
N GLU A 555 -4.59 25.11 -36.49
CA GLU A 555 -5.85 25.17 -37.20
C GLU A 555 -5.73 24.73 -38.66
N LYS A 556 -6.82 24.24 -39.21
CA LYS A 556 -6.92 24.00 -40.64
C LYS A 556 -6.97 25.36 -41.35
N LYS A 557 -5.98 25.66 -42.19
CA LYS A 557 -6.06 26.89 -43.01
C LYS A 557 -7.28 26.79 -43.93
N GLN A 558 -8.21 27.73 -43.78
CA GLN A 558 -9.31 27.89 -44.75
C GLN A 558 -8.71 28.31 -46.07
N THR A 559 -8.75 27.45 -47.07
CA THR A 559 -8.47 27.82 -48.45
C THR A 559 -9.80 28.15 -49.13
N ASN A 560 -9.86 29.26 -49.90
CA ASN A 560 -11.04 29.70 -50.66
C ASN A 560 -11.43 28.76 -51.80
N MET A 561 -10.86 27.57 -51.93
CA MET A 561 -11.29 26.55 -52.84
C MET A 561 -12.49 25.78 -52.30
N ARG A 562 -13.55 25.65 -53.11
CA ARG A 562 -14.77 24.87 -52.80
C ARG A 562 -14.36 23.51 -52.25
N ALA A 563 -15.02 23.11 -51.16
CA ALA A 563 -14.83 21.85 -50.47
C ALA A 563 -14.67 20.68 -51.45
N SER A 564 -13.46 20.21 -51.60
CA SER A 564 -13.23 18.89 -52.19
C SER A 564 -13.68 17.84 -51.18
N THR A 565 -14.03 16.67 -51.64
CA THR A 565 -14.47 15.48 -50.89
C THR A 565 -13.59 15.13 -49.67
N SER A 566 -12.42 15.77 -49.55
CA SER A 566 -11.48 15.65 -48.42
C SER A 566 -11.94 16.31 -47.12
N ASP A 567 -12.98 17.15 -47.13
CA ASP A 567 -13.56 17.76 -45.91
C ASP A 567 -14.47 16.79 -45.14
N VAL A 568 -14.93 15.73 -45.79
CA VAL A 568 -15.77 14.67 -45.20
C VAL A 568 -14.92 13.60 -44.48
N THR A 569 -13.58 13.61 -44.64
CA THR A 569 -12.64 12.58 -44.15
C THR A 569 -11.71 13.05 -43.04
N LEU A 570 -12.06 14.07 -42.25
CA LEU A 570 -11.51 14.10 -40.87
C LEU A 570 -12.20 12.98 -40.11
N GLY A 571 -11.59 11.81 -40.12
CA GLY A 571 -12.07 10.65 -39.38
C GLY A 571 -12.36 11.01 -37.92
N ALA A 572 -13.25 10.30 -37.29
CA ALA A 572 -13.45 10.45 -35.85
C ALA A 572 -12.09 10.30 -35.17
N LEU A 573 -11.71 11.28 -34.33
CA LEU A 573 -10.51 11.14 -33.51
C LEU A 573 -10.62 9.89 -32.66
N THR A 574 -9.56 9.11 -32.57
CA THR A 574 -9.44 8.05 -31.56
C THR A 574 -9.46 8.73 -30.18
N PRO A 575 -10.21 8.21 -29.19
CA PRO A 575 -10.15 8.73 -27.82
C PRO A 575 -8.71 8.84 -27.32
N ALA A 576 -8.41 9.90 -26.60
CA ALA A 576 -7.11 10.06 -25.96
C ALA A 576 -6.91 9.02 -24.84
N THR A 577 -5.71 8.52 -24.68
CA THR A 577 -5.34 7.65 -23.55
C THR A 577 -5.08 8.54 -22.33
N ILE A 578 -5.99 8.52 -21.37
CA ILE A 578 -5.82 9.24 -20.11
C ILE A 578 -5.09 8.32 -19.13
N MET A 579 -3.88 8.69 -18.77
CA MET A 579 -3.04 7.89 -17.87
C MET A 579 -3.32 8.22 -16.40
N SER A 580 -3.33 7.19 -15.56
CA SER A 580 -3.31 7.30 -14.10
C SER A 580 -1.98 7.89 -13.60
N LEU A 581 -1.87 8.18 -12.30
CA LEU A 581 -0.62 8.67 -11.71
C LEU A 581 0.51 7.65 -11.86
N GLU A 582 0.22 6.38 -11.59
CA GLU A 582 1.16 5.28 -11.72
C GLU A 582 1.66 5.14 -13.16
N GLU A 583 0.75 5.09 -14.12
CA GLU A 583 1.10 5.04 -15.55
C GLU A 583 1.95 6.24 -15.98
N CYS A 584 1.68 7.43 -15.44
CA CYS A 584 2.51 8.61 -15.70
C CYS A 584 3.92 8.48 -15.11
N ILE A 585 4.04 7.95 -13.89
CA ILE A 585 5.35 7.75 -13.23
C ILE A 585 6.16 6.70 -13.98
N ASP A 586 5.54 5.58 -14.36
CA ASP A 586 6.16 4.49 -15.11
C ASP A 586 6.62 4.94 -16.51
N PHE A 587 5.89 5.88 -17.10
CA PHE A 587 6.18 6.41 -18.43
C PHE A 587 7.40 7.32 -18.48
N LEU A 588 7.84 7.89 -17.34
CA LEU A 588 8.93 8.86 -17.28
C LEU A 588 10.29 8.30 -17.75
N GLU A 589 11.00 9.10 -18.56
CA GLU A 589 12.41 8.94 -18.84
C GLU A 589 13.27 9.99 -18.11
N GLU A 590 14.61 9.84 -18.12
CA GLU A 590 15.53 10.69 -17.31
C GLU A 590 15.47 12.18 -17.68
N ASP A 591 15.11 12.50 -18.92
CA ASP A 591 14.97 13.86 -19.43
C ASP A 591 13.54 14.40 -19.32
N GLU A 592 12.66 13.70 -18.60
CA GLU A 592 11.25 14.02 -18.44
C GLU A 592 10.86 14.33 -16.99
N LEU A 593 9.74 14.99 -16.84
CA LEU A 593 9.15 15.35 -15.54
C LEU A 593 7.64 15.15 -15.62
N LEU A 594 7.07 14.73 -14.50
CA LEU A 594 5.62 14.73 -14.29
C LEU A 594 5.23 15.95 -13.47
N GLU A 595 4.41 16.82 -14.03
CA GLU A 595 3.72 17.91 -13.34
C GLU A 595 2.48 17.33 -12.64
N VAL A 596 2.47 17.39 -11.31
CA VAL A 596 1.38 16.90 -10.47
C VAL A 596 0.63 18.09 -9.89
N THR A 597 -0.65 18.22 -10.23
CA THR A 597 -1.52 19.26 -9.70
C THR A 597 -2.82 18.65 -9.18
N PRO A 598 -3.60 19.35 -8.34
CA PRO A 598 -4.87 18.84 -7.85
C PRO A 598 -5.85 18.44 -8.96
N LYS A 599 -5.76 19.07 -10.14
CA LYS A 599 -6.70 18.88 -11.25
C LYS A 599 -6.14 18.03 -12.39
N ASN A 600 -4.84 18.10 -12.64
CA ASN A 600 -4.22 17.52 -13.84
C ASN A 600 -2.88 16.85 -13.53
N LEU A 601 -2.58 15.83 -14.32
CA LEU A 601 -1.26 15.22 -14.45
C LEU A 601 -0.75 15.56 -15.85
N ARG A 602 0.46 16.12 -15.99
CA ARG A 602 1.03 16.50 -17.27
C ARG A 602 2.48 16.05 -17.37
N LEU A 603 2.75 15.24 -18.35
CA LEU A 603 4.12 14.84 -18.71
C LEU A 603 4.77 15.96 -19.52
N ARG A 604 6.05 16.23 -19.27
CA ARG A 604 6.80 17.23 -20.00
C ARG A 604 8.28 16.90 -20.11
N LYS A 605 8.94 17.48 -21.08
CA LYS A 605 10.42 17.44 -21.11
C LYS A 605 10.99 18.36 -20.04
N LYS A 606 12.16 18.00 -19.52
CA LYS A 606 12.91 18.78 -18.53
C LYS A 606 13.31 20.15 -19.10
N TYR A 607 13.77 20.15 -20.35
CA TYR A 607 14.05 21.34 -21.13
C TYR A 607 12.90 21.58 -22.11
N LEU A 608 12.19 22.69 -21.93
CA LEU A 608 10.95 22.93 -22.68
C LEU A 608 11.21 23.30 -24.13
N SER A 609 12.20 24.16 -24.41
CA SER A 609 12.47 24.59 -25.79
C SER A 609 13.31 23.57 -26.56
N HIS A 610 13.02 23.44 -27.86
CA HIS A 610 13.81 22.59 -28.76
C HIS A 610 15.31 22.90 -28.72
N ILE A 611 15.64 24.19 -28.71
CA ILE A 611 17.03 24.66 -28.71
C ILE A 611 17.78 24.16 -27.46
N GLU A 612 17.15 24.23 -26.30
CA GLU A 612 17.74 23.73 -25.05
C GLU A 612 17.92 22.21 -25.09
N ARG A 613 16.94 21.44 -25.54
CA ARG A 613 17.05 19.99 -25.69
C ARG A 613 18.22 19.59 -26.58
N VAL A 614 18.32 20.20 -27.78
CA VAL A 614 19.44 19.93 -28.70
C VAL A 614 20.79 20.32 -28.13
N ARG A 615 20.86 21.43 -27.37
CA ARG A 615 22.10 21.87 -26.72
C ARG A 615 22.56 20.88 -25.65
N HIS A 616 21.64 20.39 -24.82
CA HIS A 616 21.96 19.40 -23.79
C HIS A 616 22.25 17.98 -24.33
N ALA A 617 21.68 17.60 -25.46
CA ALA A 617 22.00 16.33 -26.11
C ALA A 617 23.41 16.29 -26.78
N ARG A 618 24.04 17.46 -26.96
CA ARG A 618 25.37 17.60 -27.57
C ARG A 618 26.50 17.83 -26.56
N GLY A 619 26.20 18.10 -25.34
CA GLY A 619 27.16 18.32 -24.23
C GLY A 619 27.22 17.19 -23.26
#